data_b8cb4170360f2c41c47fa26a600f8c4d
#
_entry.id   b8cb4170360f2c41c47fa26a600f8c4d
#
_cell.length_a   1.000
_cell.length_b   1.000
_cell.length_c   1.000
_cell.angle_alpha   90.00
_cell.angle_beta   90.00
_cell.angle_gamma   90.00
#
_symmetry.space_group_name_H-M   'P 1'
#
loop_
_entity.id
_entity.type
_entity.pdbx_description
1 polymer ?
#
loop_
_entity_poly.entity_id
_entity_poly.type
_entity_poly.pdbx_seq_one_letter_code
_entity_poly.pdbx_strand_id
1 'polypeptide(L)'
;MKKRVFTAALLTAMVLQSIPAFAAEYEATAYDVSIADELKVPFADSKEGYFEGGLVTGFGSAVTFKGYNKAGEMQFYAVTDRGPNADAPKYEKDGTQTEAKIFPCPEFTPSIGIVTIKDNGAVVDEAITLKDAEGNEISGLPLEPGQVGATGERALDMQLNDIGYDNEGLDTEGIAVDADGNFWLCDEYGPFIVKTDANGKILEKYAPGEGLPEILQYRIPNRGFEGLTITPNGTVMASVQSVLDVNGETDDTACFTRIVALDPETGDTKMYAYPVDLSQYSAPSNCKIGDIYAVDDDTLLVIEQGKLADKTMSNKIYQVDLSKATDISDMTVDGKALEYASAEELQDDVVFAEKELLLDLRDYGWTAEKAEGLCMVDKNTIAVINDNDFGIVTVTEDAANEDADITDYVYDAATGTFTKDGTAADVKVSIGENTEPAQIWTFQKTEEPAAETSYISIRNGVLQAQESGKTYGVDFDSEKQQVVLTTGGTYTATGKEDTQKTLTEVGEASAWKIVLDGTALDIPVYHINGYNYVDQQALEAALA
;
A
#
# COMPACT_ATOMS: atom_id res chain seq x y z
N MET A 1 48.04 -14.18 27.12
CA MET A 1 46.71 -14.05 27.76
C MET A 1 45.76 -13.55 26.69
N LYS A 2 44.94 -14.45 26.13
CA LYS A 2 43.99 -14.10 25.08
C LYS A 2 42.70 -13.56 25.74
N LYS A 3 42.37 -12.28 25.52
CA LYS A 3 41.08 -11.71 25.92
C LYS A 3 40.03 -12.16 24.90
N ARG A 4 39.08 -12.96 25.35
CA ARG A 4 37.87 -13.27 24.62
C ARG A 4 36.90 -12.08 24.82
N VAL A 5 36.56 -11.42 23.74
CA VAL A 5 35.44 -10.45 23.69
C VAL A 5 34.19 -11.29 23.51
N PHE A 6 33.27 -11.21 24.45
CA PHE A 6 31.93 -11.75 24.33
C PHE A 6 31.07 -10.65 23.70
N THR A 7 30.63 -10.87 22.48
CA THR A 7 29.58 -10.09 21.87
C THR A 7 28.24 -10.53 22.48
N ALA A 8 27.62 -9.66 23.25
CA ALA A 8 26.29 -9.89 23.79
C ALA A 8 25.27 -9.48 22.71
N ALA A 9 24.60 -10.47 22.14
CA ALA A 9 23.40 -10.23 21.35
C ALA A 9 22.31 -9.70 22.30
N LEU A 10 21.87 -8.47 22.08
CA LEU A 10 20.68 -7.91 22.73
C LEU A 10 19.44 -8.55 22.07
N LEU A 11 18.81 -9.49 22.76
CA LEU A 11 17.44 -9.87 22.47
C LEU A 11 16.54 -8.71 22.92
N THR A 12 16.02 -7.96 21.98
CA THR A 12 14.93 -7.01 22.25
C THR A 12 13.63 -7.79 22.28
N ALA A 13 13.17 -8.16 23.47
CA ALA A 13 11.83 -8.66 23.67
C ALA A 13 10.87 -7.49 23.49
N MET A 14 10.08 -7.44 22.41
CA MET A 14 8.96 -6.52 22.29
C MET A 14 7.95 -6.81 23.40
N VAL A 15 7.76 -5.82 24.27
CA VAL A 15 6.69 -5.79 25.25
C VAL A 15 5.42 -5.45 24.49
N LEU A 16 4.54 -6.43 24.31
CA LEU A 16 3.16 -6.21 23.89
C LEU A 16 2.48 -5.27 24.90
N GLN A 17 2.28 -4.02 24.52
CA GLN A 17 1.40 -3.13 25.26
C GLN A 17 -0.03 -3.60 25.02
N SER A 18 -0.74 -3.92 26.10
CA SER A 18 -2.14 -4.28 26.10
C SER A 18 -2.99 -3.09 25.63
N ILE A 19 -3.45 -3.13 24.38
CA ILE A 19 -4.48 -2.24 23.85
C ILE A 19 -5.81 -2.60 24.53
N PRO A 20 -6.65 -1.62 24.95
CA PRO A 20 -7.95 -1.91 25.54
C PRO A 20 -8.85 -2.61 24.53
N ALA A 21 -9.60 -3.60 25.02
CA ALA A 21 -10.36 -4.61 24.31
C ALA A 21 -11.46 -4.08 23.37
N PHE A 22 -11.07 -3.62 22.20
CA PHE A 22 -11.71 -3.99 20.95
C PHE A 22 -10.73 -4.99 20.32
N ALA A 23 -11.19 -6.18 19.95
CA ALA A 23 -10.35 -7.12 19.23
C ALA A 23 -9.80 -6.40 18.00
N ALA A 24 -8.48 -6.28 17.88
CA ALA A 24 -7.87 -5.70 16.70
C ALA A 24 -8.37 -6.53 15.50
N GLU A 25 -8.87 -5.87 14.45
CA GLU A 25 -9.41 -6.56 13.27
C GLU A 25 -8.31 -7.37 12.55
N TYR A 26 -7.03 -7.01 12.79
CA TYR A 26 -5.85 -7.67 12.23
C TYR A 26 -4.82 -8.00 13.30
N GLU A 27 -4.09 -9.09 13.09
CA GLU A 27 -2.86 -9.42 13.80
C GLU A 27 -1.68 -9.03 12.89
N ALA A 28 -0.83 -8.11 13.36
CA ALA A 28 0.30 -7.59 12.60
C ALA A 28 1.60 -8.28 13.03
N THR A 29 2.42 -8.66 12.06
CA THR A 29 3.76 -9.20 12.29
C THR A 29 4.78 -8.50 11.39
N ALA A 30 5.83 -7.94 11.98
CA ALA A 30 6.94 -7.31 11.26
C ALA A 30 8.11 -8.28 11.12
N TYR A 31 8.72 -8.30 9.95
CA TYR A 31 9.91 -9.08 9.63
C TYR A 31 11.00 -8.15 9.11
N ASP A 32 12.13 -8.06 9.82
CA ASP A 32 13.30 -7.32 9.35
C ASP A 32 13.86 -8.00 8.09
N VAL A 33 14.08 -7.22 7.04
CA VAL A 33 14.61 -7.71 5.77
C VAL A 33 16.13 -7.61 5.78
N SER A 34 16.80 -8.73 5.59
CA SER A 34 18.24 -8.82 5.42
C SER A 34 18.60 -9.09 3.96
N ILE A 35 19.69 -8.50 3.50
CA ILE A 35 20.19 -8.64 2.13
C ILE A 35 21.45 -9.49 2.13
N ALA A 36 21.53 -10.49 1.25
CA ALA A 36 22.74 -11.30 1.08
C ALA A 36 23.93 -10.41 0.66
N ASP A 37 25.13 -10.73 1.15
CA ASP A 37 26.32 -9.89 0.92
C ASP A 37 26.63 -9.67 -0.57
N GLU A 38 26.34 -10.65 -1.42
CA GLU A 38 26.52 -10.58 -2.87
C GLU A 38 25.55 -9.63 -3.61
N LEU A 39 24.46 -9.23 -2.94
CA LEU A 39 23.47 -8.28 -3.46
C LEU A 39 23.67 -6.86 -2.93
N LYS A 40 24.63 -6.65 -2.03
CA LYS A 40 24.97 -5.29 -1.57
C LYS A 40 25.58 -4.48 -2.70
N VAL A 41 25.24 -3.19 -2.75
CA VAL A 41 25.77 -2.28 -3.76
C VAL A 41 27.20 -1.89 -3.40
N PRO A 42 28.21 -2.16 -4.25
CA PRO A 42 29.57 -1.77 -3.97
C PRO A 42 29.71 -0.25 -3.78
N PHE A 43 30.34 0.17 -2.69
CA PHE A 43 30.56 1.58 -2.40
C PHE A 43 32.01 1.82 -1.96
N ALA A 44 32.76 2.60 -2.74
CA ALA A 44 34.20 2.76 -2.58
C ALA A 44 34.62 3.80 -1.53
N ASP A 45 33.77 4.80 -1.24
CA ASP A 45 34.08 5.92 -0.36
C ASP A 45 33.58 5.72 1.08
N SER A 46 33.46 4.45 1.53
CA SER A 46 33.02 4.15 2.88
C SER A 46 33.95 4.77 3.92
N LYS A 47 33.41 5.61 4.82
CA LYS A 47 34.11 6.01 6.03
C LYS A 47 34.31 4.79 6.93
N GLU A 48 35.44 4.71 7.63
CA GLU A 48 35.72 3.62 8.55
C GLU A 48 34.55 3.44 9.54
N GLY A 49 33.88 2.30 9.49
CA GLY A 49 32.71 1.96 10.30
C GLY A 49 31.33 2.20 9.66
N TYR A 50 31.25 2.85 8.51
CA TYR A 50 30.02 2.99 7.74
C TYR A 50 30.08 2.11 6.49
N PHE A 51 28.94 1.50 6.13
CA PHE A 51 28.75 0.76 4.88
C PHE A 51 29.80 -0.35 4.64
N GLU A 52 30.22 -1.04 5.71
CA GLU A 52 31.13 -2.18 5.59
C GLU A 52 30.53 -3.25 4.66
N GLY A 53 31.24 -3.55 3.58
CA GLY A 53 30.79 -4.49 2.56
C GLY A 53 29.87 -3.90 1.48
N GLY A 54 29.61 -2.60 1.46
CA GLY A 54 28.74 -1.89 0.51
C GLY A 54 27.45 -1.38 1.13
N LEU A 55 26.64 -0.66 0.33
CA LEU A 55 25.32 -0.20 0.73
C LEU A 55 24.33 -1.37 0.72
N VAL A 56 23.37 -1.35 1.64
CA VAL A 56 22.27 -2.32 1.66
C VAL A 56 21.31 -2.00 0.52
N THR A 57 21.01 -2.98 -0.32
CA THR A 57 20.08 -2.79 -1.44
C THR A 57 18.66 -2.65 -0.92
N GLY A 58 17.95 -1.58 -1.32
CA GLY A 58 16.60 -1.28 -0.93
C GLY A 58 15.57 -1.99 -1.82
N PHE A 59 15.02 -3.11 -1.40
CA PHE A 59 13.91 -3.79 -2.08
C PHE A 59 12.59 -3.42 -1.38
N GLY A 60 12.25 -2.13 -1.36
CA GLY A 60 11.13 -1.60 -0.59
C GLY A 60 10.09 -0.81 -1.38
N SER A 61 10.35 -0.51 -2.65
CA SER A 61 9.51 0.38 -3.46
C SER A 61 8.23 -0.28 -3.99
N ALA A 62 8.17 -1.60 -4.08
CA ALA A 62 6.93 -2.34 -4.33
C ALA A 62 7.06 -3.81 -3.94
N VAL A 63 5.91 -4.48 -3.77
CA VAL A 63 5.88 -5.91 -3.46
C VAL A 63 4.69 -6.62 -4.11
N THR A 64 4.91 -7.86 -4.61
CA THR A 64 3.83 -8.73 -5.04
C THR A 64 4.07 -10.17 -4.58
N PHE A 65 3.00 -10.89 -4.23
CA PHE A 65 3.10 -12.25 -3.71
C PHE A 65 3.51 -13.25 -4.81
N LYS A 66 4.65 -13.89 -4.63
CA LYS A 66 5.17 -14.91 -5.55
C LYS A 66 4.57 -16.30 -5.30
N GLY A 67 4.21 -16.60 -4.04
CA GLY A 67 3.74 -17.91 -3.61
C GLY A 67 4.58 -18.48 -2.45
N TYR A 68 4.44 -19.79 -2.25
CA TYR A 68 5.19 -20.51 -1.22
C TYR A 68 6.32 -21.33 -1.85
N ASN A 69 7.50 -21.32 -1.25
CA ASN A 69 8.58 -22.18 -1.69
C ASN A 69 8.36 -23.65 -1.24
N LYS A 70 9.29 -24.53 -1.56
CA LYS A 70 9.21 -25.96 -1.22
C LYS A 70 9.22 -26.26 0.28
N ALA A 71 9.70 -25.30 1.10
CA ALA A 71 9.69 -25.40 2.56
C ALA A 71 8.38 -24.88 3.17
N GLY A 72 7.50 -24.27 2.39
CA GLY A 72 6.27 -23.64 2.84
C GLY A 72 6.48 -22.22 3.32
N GLU A 73 7.62 -21.60 3.03
CA GLU A 73 7.91 -20.20 3.37
C GLU A 73 7.31 -19.26 2.33
N MET A 74 6.72 -18.13 2.76
CA MET A 74 6.18 -17.11 1.87
C MET A 74 7.30 -16.43 1.09
N GLN A 75 7.10 -16.28 -0.22
CA GLN A 75 7.99 -15.56 -1.11
C GLN A 75 7.25 -14.42 -1.81
N PHE A 76 7.97 -13.32 -2.00
CA PHE A 76 7.49 -12.14 -2.69
C PHE A 76 8.51 -11.70 -3.74
N TYR A 77 8.05 -11.12 -4.84
CA TYR A 77 8.87 -10.26 -5.67
C TYR A 77 8.78 -8.85 -5.10
N ALA A 78 9.92 -8.17 -4.98
CA ALA A 78 10.01 -6.79 -4.54
C ALA A 78 10.99 -6.03 -5.42
N VAL A 79 10.75 -4.75 -5.69
CA VAL A 79 11.60 -3.94 -6.56
C VAL A 79 12.42 -2.95 -5.76
N THR A 80 13.55 -2.56 -6.33
CA THR A 80 14.28 -1.36 -5.93
C THR A 80 13.76 -0.17 -6.73
N ASP A 81 13.89 1.05 -6.19
CA ASP A 81 13.80 2.29 -6.94
C ASP A 81 15.01 2.49 -7.87
N ARG A 82 15.29 3.73 -8.26
CA ARG A 82 16.45 4.15 -9.05
C ARG A 82 17.81 3.83 -8.46
N GLY A 83 17.87 3.39 -7.20
CA GLY A 83 19.09 3.07 -6.48
C GLY A 83 19.54 4.13 -5.49
N PRO A 84 20.68 3.89 -4.82
CA PRO A 84 21.17 4.79 -3.80
C PRO A 84 21.26 6.22 -4.31
N ASN A 85 20.52 7.13 -3.69
CA ASN A 85 20.54 8.54 -4.02
C ASN A 85 20.42 9.38 -2.75
N ALA A 86 20.91 10.61 -2.80
CA ALA A 86 20.90 11.54 -1.70
C ALA A 86 20.59 12.95 -2.18
N ASP A 87 20.05 13.80 -1.29
CA ASP A 87 19.78 15.18 -1.62
C ASP A 87 21.08 15.92 -1.98
N ALA A 88 20.96 16.82 -2.94
CA ALA A 88 22.03 17.65 -3.42
C ALA A 88 21.68 19.14 -3.30
N PRO A 89 22.68 20.04 -3.33
CA PRO A 89 22.41 21.46 -3.55
C PRO A 89 21.85 21.67 -4.95
N LYS A 90 21.13 22.76 -5.17
CA LYS A 90 20.80 23.18 -6.53
C LYS A 90 22.09 23.37 -7.32
N TYR A 91 22.12 22.77 -8.50
CA TYR A 91 23.31 22.79 -9.35
C TYR A 91 23.25 23.99 -10.30
N GLU A 92 24.23 24.91 -10.19
CA GLU A 92 24.34 26.05 -11.09
C GLU A 92 25.46 25.84 -12.10
N LYS A 93 25.11 25.94 -13.38
CA LYS A 93 26.04 25.87 -14.50
C LYS A 93 25.64 26.89 -15.57
N ASP A 94 26.58 27.69 -16.01
CA ASP A 94 26.38 28.72 -17.05
C ASP A 94 25.21 29.69 -16.74
N GLY A 95 24.99 30.00 -15.47
CA GLY A 95 23.91 30.88 -14.99
C GLY A 95 22.53 30.25 -14.97
N THR A 96 22.44 28.92 -15.13
CA THR A 96 21.19 28.16 -15.01
C THR A 96 21.27 27.28 -13.75
N GLN A 97 20.27 27.40 -12.88
CA GLN A 97 20.11 26.54 -11.72
C GLN A 97 19.13 25.42 -12.03
N THR A 98 19.45 24.21 -11.60
CA THR A 98 18.59 23.00 -11.72
C THR A 98 18.56 22.28 -10.38
N GLU A 99 17.46 21.61 -10.08
CA GLU A 99 17.42 20.63 -9.00
C GLU A 99 18.42 19.51 -9.31
N ALA A 100 18.93 18.86 -8.28
CA ALA A 100 19.94 17.81 -8.43
C ALA A 100 19.79 16.72 -7.35
N LYS A 101 20.35 15.56 -7.64
CA LYS A 101 20.52 14.44 -6.70
C LYS A 101 21.94 13.90 -6.79
N ILE A 102 22.48 13.44 -5.67
CA ILE A 102 23.75 12.73 -5.61
C ILE A 102 23.46 11.24 -5.81
N PHE A 103 24.13 10.61 -6.77
CA PHE A 103 24.11 9.16 -7.00
C PHE A 103 25.47 8.59 -6.59
N PRO A 104 25.62 8.06 -5.38
CA PRO A 104 26.89 7.50 -4.90
C PRO A 104 27.32 6.25 -5.65
N CYS A 105 26.36 5.55 -6.28
CA CYS A 105 26.59 4.33 -7.05
C CYS A 105 25.91 4.43 -8.42
N PRO A 106 26.42 5.26 -9.35
CA PRO A 106 25.75 5.54 -10.63
C PRO A 106 25.67 4.33 -11.58
N GLU A 107 26.45 3.29 -11.33
CA GLU A 107 26.42 2.00 -12.06
C GLU A 107 25.33 1.05 -11.49
N PHE A 108 24.54 1.47 -10.52
CA PHE A 108 23.47 0.66 -9.97
C PHE A 108 22.41 0.39 -11.05
N THR A 109 21.96 -0.88 -11.10
CA THR A 109 20.88 -1.31 -11.98
C THR A 109 19.65 -1.66 -11.14
N PRO A 110 18.49 -0.99 -11.35
CA PRO A 110 17.24 -1.37 -10.72
C PRO A 110 16.93 -2.86 -10.91
N SER A 111 16.40 -3.49 -9.87
CA SER A 111 16.32 -4.95 -9.80
C SER A 111 15.05 -5.43 -9.12
N ILE A 112 14.65 -6.66 -9.43
CA ILE A 112 13.56 -7.39 -8.79
C ILE A 112 14.17 -8.43 -7.87
N GLY A 113 14.03 -8.27 -6.55
CA GLY A 113 14.48 -9.23 -5.53
C GLY A 113 13.42 -10.27 -5.20
N ILE A 114 13.87 -11.40 -4.65
CA ILE A 114 12.99 -12.42 -4.08
C ILE A 114 13.12 -12.34 -2.56
N VAL A 115 12.10 -11.76 -1.90
CA VAL A 115 12.00 -11.70 -0.43
C VAL A 115 11.39 -13.00 0.06
N THR A 116 12.09 -13.72 0.94
CA THR A 116 11.60 -14.95 1.58
C THR A 116 11.41 -14.71 3.07
N ILE A 117 10.20 -14.84 3.59
CA ILE A 117 9.93 -14.77 5.03
C ILE A 117 10.34 -16.11 5.66
N LYS A 118 11.16 -16.03 6.71
CA LYS A 118 11.63 -17.16 7.53
C LYS A 118 11.22 -16.94 8.99
N ASP A 119 11.44 -17.95 9.84
CA ASP A 119 10.96 -17.97 11.24
C ASP A 119 11.16 -16.67 12.04
N ASN A 120 12.24 -15.90 11.77
CA ASN A 120 12.61 -14.73 12.59
C ASN A 120 12.98 -13.49 11.75
N GLY A 121 12.52 -13.39 10.52
CA GLY A 121 12.81 -12.26 9.65
C GLY A 121 12.56 -12.60 8.18
N ALA A 122 13.07 -11.76 7.31
CA ALA A 122 13.02 -11.98 5.87
C ALA A 122 14.42 -11.85 5.26
N VAL A 123 14.65 -12.49 4.13
CA VAL A 123 15.94 -12.43 3.42
C VAL A 123 15.69 -12.24 1.93
N VAL A 124 16.54 -11.41 1.30
CA VAL A 124 16.69 -11.35 -0.15
C VAL A 124 18.05 -11.96 -0.48
N ASP A 125 18.04 -13.07 -1.20
CA ASP A 125 19.25 -13.82 -1.60
C ASP A 125 19.33 -14.05 -3.11
N GLU A 126 18.30 -13.64 -3.87
CA GLU A 126 18.26 -13.67 -5.33
C GLU A 126 17.68 -12.35 -5.86
N ALA A 127 18.24 -11.84 -6.96
CA ALA A 127 17.71 -10.67 -7.67
C ALA A 127 17.85 -10.83 -9.18
N ILE A 128 16.96 -10.15 -9.92
CA ILE A 128 16.90 -10.09 -11.39
C ILE A 128 17.13 -8.64 -11.77
N THR A 129 18.25 -8.33 -12.45
CA THR A 129 18.54 -6.97 -12.94
C THR A 129 17.66 -6.61 -14.13
N LEU A 130 17.21 -5.35 -14.19
CA LEU A 130 16.45 -4.84 -15.32
C LEU A 130 17.37 -4.54 -16.52
N LYS A 131 16.86 -4.78 -17.72
CA LYS A 131 17.60 -4.66 -18.98
C LYS A 131 16.76 -3.99 -20.04
N ASP A 132 17.41 -3.22 -20.88
CA ASP A 132 16.81 -2.64 -22.09
C ASP A 132 16.32 -3.72 -23.08
N ALA A 133 15.70 -3.28 -24.18
CA ALA A 133 15.23 -4.18 -25.24
C ALA A 133 16.36 -4.92 -25.96
N GLU A 134 17.59 -4.47 -25.90
CA GLU A 134 18.79 -5.10 -26.44
C GLU A 134 19.41 -6.09 -25.46
N GLY A 135 19.07 -6.03 -24.16
CA GLY A 135 19.55 -6.89 -23.08
C GLY A 135 20.75 -6.32 -22.32
N ASN A 136 21.03 -5.02 -22.44
CA ASN A 136 22.00 -4.32 -21.61
C ASN A 136 21.34 -3.93 -20.28
N GLU A 137 22.10 -3.92 -19.20
CA GLU A 137 21.64 -3.40 -17.92
C GLU A 137 21.36 -1.90 -18.02
N ILE A 138 20.23 -1.45 -17.45
CA ILE A 138 19.84 -0.03 -17.36
C ILE A 138 20.30 0.56 -16.05
N SER A 139 20.37 1.88 -15.96
CA SER A 139 20.66 2.55 -14.69
C SER A 139 19.39 3.18 -14.08
N GLY A 140 19.50 3.68 -12.83
CA GLY A 140 18.49 4.53 -12.20
C GLY A 140 18.73 6.02 -12.41
N LEU A 141 19.62 6.42 -13.35
CA LEU A 141 19.85 7.83 -13.62
C LEU A 141 18.64 8.48 -14.32
N PRO A 142 18.39 9.78 -14.08
CA PRO A 142 17.28 10.49 -14.71
C PRO A 142 17.46 10.60 -16.23
N LEU A 143 16.34 10.83 -16.93
CA LEU A 143 16.32 11.03 -18.38
C LEU A 143 16.84 12.42 -18.75
N GLU A 144 17.41 12.53 -19.96
CA GLU A 144 17.88 13.81 -20.50
C GLU A 144 16.74 14.84 -20.60
N PRO A 145 16.98 16.12 -20.24
CA PRO A 145 15.98 17.17 -20.35
C PRO A 145 15.36 17.27 -21.75
N GLY A 146 14.02 17.29 -21.80
CA GLY A 146 13.24 17.32 -23.02
C GLY A 146 12.77 15.96 -23.53
N GLN A 147 13.22 14.87 -22.91
CA GLN A 147 12.59 13.55 -23.07
C GLN A 147 11.27 13.48 -22.31
N VAL A 148 10.33 12.65 -22.78
CA VAL A 148 9.14 12.30 -22.01
C VAL A 148 9.61 11.60 -20.74
N GLY A 149 9.14 12.07 -19.58
CA GLY A 149 9.56 11.52 -18.29
C GLY A 149 10.78 12.18 -17.65
N ALA A 150 11.46 13.11 -18.34
CA ALA A 150 12.54 13.86 -17.70
C ALA A 150 12.01 14.63 -16.46
N THR A 151 12.71 14.48 -15.32
CA THR A 151 12.39 15.21 -14.07
C THR A 151 12.97 16.61 -14.05
N GLY A 152 13.98 16.87 -14.88
CA GLY A 152 14.78 18.10 -14.84
C GLY A 152 15.89 18.08 -13.80
N GLU A 153 15.97 17.05 -12.95
CA GLU A 153 17.04 16.87 -11.99
C GLU A 153 18.37 16.58 -12.68
N ARG A 154 19.45 17.07 -12.08
CA ARG A 154 20.82 16.78 -12.48
C ARG A 154 21.37 15.65 -11.63
N ALA A 155 21.90 14.60 -12.26
CA ALA A 155 22.61 13.55 -11.55
C ALA A 155 24.07 13.98 -11.27
N LEU A 156 24.47 13.90 -10.00
CA LEU A 156 25.81 14.26 -9.53
C LEU A 156 26.48 13.07 -8.85
N ASP A 157 27.81 12.99 -8.95
CA ASP A 157 28.60 12.08 -8.12
C ASP A 157 28.83 12.66 -6.69
N MET A 158 29.53 11.91 -5.84
CA MET A 158 29.87 12.33 -4.47
C MET A 158 30.79 13.57 -4.41
N GLN A 159 31.38 13.98 -5.51
CA GLN A 159 32.20 15.17 -5.67
C GLN A 159 31.44 16.32 -6.33
N LEU A 160 30.12 16.17 -6.53
CA LEU A 160 29.22 17.12 -7.20
C LEU A 160 29.59 17.37 -8.66
N ASN A 161 30.24 16.40 -9.33
CA ASN A 161 30.40 16.45 -10.77
C ASN A 161 29.12 15.92 -11.44
N ASP A 162 28.75 16.57 -12.54
CA ASP A 162 27.65 16.15 -13.42
C ASP A 162 28.03 14.82 -14.11
N ILE A 163 27.27 13.75 -13.86
CA ILE A 163 27.51 12.41 -14.42
C ILE A 163 26.61 12.06 -15.60
N GLY A 164 25.79 13.02 -16.04
CA GLY A 164 24.93 12.86 -17.21
C GLY A 164 23.60 12.20 -16.93
N TYR A 165 23.05 11.52 -17.93
CA TYR A 165 21.69 11.00 -17.97
C TYR A 165 21.66 9.61 -18.59
N ASP A 166 20.59 8.85 -18.34
CA ASP A 166 20.28 7.61 -19.04
C ASP A 166 18.83 7.66 -19.57
N ASN A 167 18.65 7.65 -20.89
CA ASN A 167 17.33 7.70 -21.49
C ASN A 167 16.54 6.37 -21.36
N GLU A 168 17.20 5.29 -20.97
CA GLU A 168 16.57 4.03 -20.57
C GLU A 168 16.46 3.89 -19.04
N GLY A 169 16.91 4.89 -18.29
CA GLY A 169 16.86 4.89 -16.83
C GLY A 169 15.43 4.77 -16.29
N LEU A 170 15.28 4.03 -15.20
CA LEU A 170 13.99 3.82 -14.53
C LEU A 170 14.10 4.07 -13.02
N ASP A 171 13.01 4.58 -12.49
CA ASP A 171 12.72 4.74 -11.05
C ASP A 171 11.49 3.88 -10.72
N THR A 172 11.71 2.58 -10.47
CA THR A 172 10.65 1.57 -10.42
C THR A 172 9.93 1.56 -9.08
N GLU A 173 8.58 1.79 -9.09
CA GLU A 173 7.75 1.99 -7.90
C GLU A 173 6.47 1.13 -7.89
N GLY A 174 6.41 0.09 -8.69
CA GLY A 174 5.30 -0.86 -8.71
C GLY A 174 5.66 -2.15 -9.39
N ILE A 175 5.06 -3.28 -8.98
CA ILE A 175 5.27 -4.60 -9.58
C ILE A 175 4.03 -5.47 -9.57
N ALA A 176 3.73 -6.07 -10.71
CA ALA A 176 2.77 -7.18 -10.82
C ALA A 176 3.32 -8.26 -11.76
N VAL A 177 2.75 -9.45 -11.71
CA VAL A 177 3.13 -10.60 -12.55
C VAL A 177 1.92 -11.06 -13.35
N ASP A 178 2.05 -11.12 -14.69
CA ASP A 178 0.98 -11.62 -15.54
C ASP A 178 0.90 -13.16 -15.57
N ALA A 179 -0.15 -13.70 -16.20
CA ALA A 179 -0.37 -15.15 -16.30
C ALA A 179 0.72 -15.88 -17.08
N ASP A 180 1.49 -15.18 -17.91
CA ASP A 180 2.59 -15.73 -18.70
C ASP A 180 3.93 -15.68 -17.94
N GLY A 181 3.94 -15.06 -16.75
CA GLY A 181 5.12 -14.91 -15.89
C GLY A 181 6.00 -13.72 -16.26
N ASN A 182 5.49 -12.76 -17.02
CA ASN A 182 6.17 -11.49 -17.26
C ASN A 182 5.92 -10.54 -16.10
N PHE A 183 6.89 -9.66 -15.83
CA PHE A 183 6.71 -8.58 -14.87
C PHE A 183 6.13 -7.35 -15.55
N TRP A 184 5.22 -6.70 -14.86
CA TRP A 184 4.74 -5.37 -15.15
C TRP A 184 5.19 -4.44 -14.05
N LEU A 185 5.85 -3.36 -14.43
CA LEU A 185 6.43 -2.38 -13.51
C LEU A 185 5.85 -1.02 -13.83
N CYS A 186 5.76 -0.15 -12.85
CA CYS A 186 5.56 1.27 -13.09
C CYS A 186 6.77 2.08 -12.65
N ASP A 187 6.80 3.34 -13.05
CA ASP A 187 7.98 4.19 -12.96
C ASP A 187 7.59 5.61 -12.52
N GLU A 188 8.32 6.15 -11.56
CA GLU A 188 8.09 7.47 -10.98
C GLU A 188 8.60 8.62 -11.88
N TYR A 189 9.63 8.37 -12.67
CA TYR A 189 10.12 9.38 -13.60
C TYR A 189 9.09 9.74 -14.66
N GLY A 190 8.49 8.72 -15.31
CA GLY A 190 7.73 8.84 -16.52
C GLY A 190 6.46 9.69 -16.52
N PRO A 191 5.33 9.33 -15.96
CA PRO A 191 4.97 7.99 -15.49
C PRO A 191 4.99 6.97 -16.63
N PHE A 192 5.77 5.90 -16.47
CA PHE A 192 5.82 4.82 -17.45
C PHE A 192 5.16 3.56 -16.91
N ILE A 193 4.62 2.72 -17.80
CA ILE A 193 4.32 1.32 -17.55
C ILE A 193 5.27 0.50 -18.40
N VAL A 194 5.97 -0.45 -17.78
CA VAL A 194 7.02 -1.25 -18.43
C VAL A 194 6.70 -2.72 -18.25
N LYS A 195 6.65 -3.46 -19.36
CA LYS A 195 6.54 -4.92 -19.35
C LYS A 195 7.91 -5.54 -19.60
N THR A 196 8.33 -6.49 -18.75
CA THR A 196 9.57 -7.24 -18.94
C THR A 196 9.30 -8.74 -19.03
N ASP A 197 10.24 -9.49 -19.59
CA ASP A 197 10.22 -10.95 -19.44
C ASP A 197 10.65 -11.37 -18.02
N ALA A 198 10.57 -12.68 -17.74
CA ALA A 198 10.96 -13.26 -16.45
C ALA A 198 12.45 -13.09 -16.09
N ASN A 199 13.29 -12.53 -16.99
CA ASN A 199 14.71 -12.25 -16.76
C ASN A 199 14.99 -10.74 -16.66
N GLY A 200 13.94 -9.92 -16.55
CA GLY A 200 14.05 -8.47 -16.40
C GLY A 200 14.29 -7.71 -17.71
N LYS A 201 14.21 -8.37 -18.87
CA LYS A 201 14.39 -7.71 -20.16
C LYS A 201 13.11 -6.99 -20.59
N ILE A 202 13.20 -5.68 -20.90
CA ILE A 202 12.07 -4.87 -21.37
C ILE A 202 11.54 -5.42 -22.69
N LEU A 203 10.24 -5.67 -22.75
CA LEU A 203 9.48 -6.10 -23.90
C LEU A 203 8.66 -4.95 -24.49
N GLU A 204 8.03 -4.15 -23.62
CA GLU A 204 7.15 -3.03 -23.98
C GLU A 204 7.31 -1.90 -22.95
N LYS A 205 7.22 -0.66 -23.41
CA LYS A 205 7.21 0.55 -22.55
C LYS A 205 6.10 1.49 -23.03
N TYR A 206 5.22 1.87 -22.13
CA TYR A 206 4.12 2.81 -22.37
C TYR A 206 4.45 4.13 -21.69
N ALA A 207 4.22 5.24 -22.37
CA ALA A 207 4.55 6.58 -21.89
C ALA A 207 3.40 7.58 -22.17
N PRO A 208 3.34 8.72 -21.51
CA PRO A 208 2.38 9.79 -21.82
C PRO A 208 2.47 10.19 -23.30
N GLY A 209 1.34 10.08 -24.03
CA GLY A 209 1.26 10.30 -25.47
C GLY A 209 1.74 9.13 -26.34
N GLU A 210 2.32 8.09 -25.74
CA GLU A 210 2.78 6.86 -26.39
C GLU A 210 2.20 5.64 -25.64
N GLY A 211 0.90 5.36 -25.87
CA GLY A 211 0.16 4.28 -25.23
C GLY A 211 -0.48 4.65 -23.89
N LEU A 212 -0.12 5.78 -23.28
CA LEU A 212 -0.79 6.35 -22.11
C LEU A 212 -1.38 7.73 -22.43
N PRO A 213 -2.42 8.18 -21.69
CA PRO A 213 -2.99 9.51 -21.87
C PRO A 213 -1.95 10.64 -21.73
N GLU A 214 -1.96 11.59 -22.67
CA GLU A 214 -0.99 12.70 -22.73
C GLU A 214 -1.02 13.59 -21.49
N ILE A 215 -2.18 13.72 -20.81
CA ILE A 215 -2.35 14.54 -19.60
C ILE A 215 -1.38 14.13 -18.47
N LEU A 216 -0.96 12.89 -18.44
CA LEU A 216 -0.04 12.36 -17.42
C LEU A 216 1.36 12.99 -17.48
N GLN A 217 1.73 13.65 -18.57
CA GLN A 217 2.98 14.43 -18.64
C GLN A 217 3.05 15.55 -17.60
N TYR A 218 1.89 15.99 -17.07
CA TYR A 218 1.78 17.02 -16.04
C TYR A 218 1.92 16.47 -14.61
N ARG A 219 2.44 15.24 -14.44
CA ARG A 219 2.82 14.83 -13.09
C ARG A 219 3.82 15.82 -12.49
N ILE A 220 3.79 16.02 -11.20
CA ILE A 220 4.87 16.72 -10.49
C ILE A 220 6.17 15.95 -10.76
N PRO A 221 7.29 16.59 -11.09
CA PRO A 221 8.56 15.90 -11.31
C PRO A 221 8.88 14.93 -10.16
N ASN A 222 9.35 13.72 -10.49
CA ASN A 222 9.60 12.64 -9.54
C ASN A 222 8.37 12.28 -8.69
N ARG A 223 7.17 12.28 -9.31
CA ARG A 223 5.90 11.81 -8.77
C ARG A 223 5.04 11.24 -9.89
N GLY A 224 5.62 10.34 -10.66
CA GLY A 224 4.95 9.62 -11.72
C GLY A 224 4.01 8.54 -11.17
N PHE A 225 4.16 7.30 -11.62
CA PHE A 225 3.40 6.20 -11.04
C PHE A 225 4.10 5.62 -9.82
N GLU A 226 3.32 5.40 -8.75
CA GLU A 226 3.78 4.88 -7.46
C GLU A 226 3.15 3.54 -7.08
N GLY A 227 2.28 3.01 -7.89
CA GLY A 227 1.71 1.70 -7.64
C GLY A 227 1.14 1.10 -8.90
N LEU A 228 1.27 -0.23 -9.03
CA LEU A 228 0.78 -0.98 -10.18
C LEU A 228 0.25 -2.34 -9.79
N THR A 229 -0.88 -2.72 -10.40
CA THR A 229 -1.48 -4.04 -10.24
C THR A 229 -2.10 -4.54 -11.53
N ILE A 230 -2.41 -5.83 -11.59
CA ILE A 230 -3.18 -6.45 -12.68
C ILE A 230 -4.46 -7.02 -12.10
N THR A 231 -5.60 -6.60 -12.67
CA THR A 231 -6.91 -7.14 -12.27
C THR A 231 -7.12 -8.57 -12.78
N PRO A 232 -8.05 -9.35 -12.21
CA PRO A 232 -8.34 -10.71 -12.68
C PRO A 232 -8.70 -10.82 -14.16
N ASN A 233 -9.28 -9.78 -14.77
CA ASN A 233 -9.59 -9.73 -16.20
C ASN A 233 -8.40 -9.32 -17.08
N GLY A 234 -7.23 -9.04 -16.49
CA GLY A 234 -5.98 -8.71 -17.21
C GLY A 234 -5.73 -7.22 -17.46
N THR A 235 -6.57 -6.33 -16.94
CA THR A 235 -6.33 -4.88 -17.03
C THR A 235 -5.17 -4.49 -16.11
N VAL A 236 -4.20 -3.76 -16.65
CA VAL A 236 -3.10 -3.17 -15.87
C VAL A 236 -3.56 -1.84 -15.31
N MET A 237 -3.49 -1.68 -14.00
CA MET A 237 -3.86 -0.45 -13.31
C MET A 237 -2.62 0.17 -12.66
N ALA A 238 -2.45 1.48 -12.84
CA ALA A 238 -1.37 2.24 -12.21
C ALA A 238 -1.91 3.54 -11.62
N SER A 239 -1.38 3.95 -10.48
CA SER A 239 -1.77 5.20 -9.81
C SER A 239 -0.66 6.23 -9.89
N VAL A 240 -1.01 7.48 -10.26
CA VAL A 240 -0.08 8.61 -10.11
C VAL A 240 0.12 8.88 -8.62
N GLN A 241 1.36 9.10 -8.19
CA GLN A 241 1.72 9.29 -6.78
C GLN A 241 0.93 10.41 -6.11
N SER A 242 0.71 11.53 -6.80
CA SER A 242 -0.05 12.66 -6.26
C SER A 242 -0.83 13.37 -7.36
N VAL A 243 -1.48 14.48 -7.03
CA VAL A 243 -2.23 15.29 -8.00
C VAL A 243 -1.33 15.73 -9.16
N LEU A 244 -1.93 15.92 -10.35
CA LEU A 244 -1.21 16.50 -11.48
C LEU A 244 -1.06 18.02 -11.30
N ASP A 245 0.08 18.55 -11.73
CA ASP A 245 0.36 19.98 -11.78
C ASP A 245 0.28 20.51 -13.23
N VAL A 246 -0.95 20.73 -13.67
CA VAL A 246 -1.21 21.14 -15.06
C VAL A 246 -0.70 22.54 -15.30
N ASN A 247 0.34 22.66 -16.13
CA ASN A 247 1.05 23.92 -16.46
C ASN A 247 1.68 24.65 -15.26
N GLY A 248 1.94 23.98 -14.13
CA GLY A 248 2.48 24.61 -12.93
C GLY A 248 1.43 25.42 -12.15
N GLU A 249 0.15 25.04 -12.23
CA GLU A 249 -0.95 25.85 -11.69
C GLU A 249 -1.92 25.04 -10.80
N THR A 250 -1.79 23.70 -10.68
CA THR A 250 -2.84 22.88 -10.05
C THR A 250 -2.41 22.01 -8.88
N ASP A 251 -1.13 21.92 -8.56
CA ASP A 251 -0.58 21.11 -7.47
C ASP A 251 -1.13 21.46 -6.08
N ASP A 252 -1.49 22.73 -5.86
CA ASP A 252 -2.07 23.26 -4.63
C ASP A 252 -3.60 23.26 -4.60
N THR A 253 -4.27 22.93 -5.72
CA THR A 253 -5.73 23.12 -5.87
C THR A 253 -6.48 21.89 -6.36
N ALA A 254 -5.83 20.98 -7.09
CA ALA A 254 -6.48 19.78 -7.61
C ALA A 254 -7.03 18.91 -6.46
N CYS A 255 -8.24 18.37 -6.63
CA CYS A 255 -8.94 17.64 -5.57
C CYS A 255 -8.89 16.10 -5.75
N PHE A 256 -8.11 15.60 -6.70
CA PHE A 256 -7.96 14.17 -6.98
C PHE A 256 -6.60 13.87 -7.61
N THR A 257 -6.14 12.62 -7.46
CA THR A 257 -5.10 12.03 -8.31
C THR A 257 -5.72 11.03 -9.29
N ARG A 258 -4.95 10.55 -10.27
CA ARG A 258 -5.45 9.67 -11.31
C ARG A 258 -5.02 8.23 -11.12
N ILE A 259 -5.98 7.31 -11.24
CA ILE A 259 -5.73 5.88 -11.46
C ILE A 259 -5.96 5.63 -12.95
N VAL A 260 -4.97 5.03 -13.60
CA VAL A 260 -4.99 4.68 -15.03
C VAL A 260 -5.25 3.19 -15.16
N ALA A 261 -6.16 2.81 -16.04
CA ALA A 261 -6.41 1.43 -16.45
C ALA A 261 -5.98 1.28 -17.91
N LEU A 262 -5.09 0.34 -18.19
CA LEU A 262 -4.60 -0.02 -19.52
C LEU A 262 -5.04 -1.45 -19.85
N ASP A 263 -5.76 -1.63 -20.94
CA ASP A 263 -5.98 -2.94 -21.53
C ASP A 263 -4.79 -3.28 -22.44
N PRO A 264 -3.92 -4.23 -22.06
CA PRO A 264 -2.71 -4.52 -22.84
C PRO A 264 -2.99 -5.26 -24.15
N GLU A 265 -4.21 -5.83 -24.34
CA GLU A 265 -4.58 -6.51 -25.58
C GLU A 265 -5.02 -5.52 -26.67
N THR A 266 -5.73 -4.46 -26.27
CA THR A 266 -6.28 -3.46 -27.21
C THR A 266 -5.45 -2.17 -27.25
N GLY A 267 -4.72 -1.86 -26.19
CA GLY A 267 -4.04 -0.58 -25.97
C GLY A 267 -5.00 0.53 -25.51
N ASP A 268 -6.26 0.21 -25.23
CA ASP A 268 -7.23 1.19 -24.73
C ASP A 268 -6.92 1.58 -23.28
N THR A 269 -7.10 2.86 -22.96
CA THR A 269 -6.89 3.36 -21.60
C THR A 269 -8.14 4.05 -21.06
N LYS A 270 -8.33 3.95 -19.75
CA LYS A 270 -9.29 4.71 -18.97
C LYS A 270 -8.60 5.40 -17.81
N MET A 271 -9.20 6.46 -17.30
CA MET A 271 -8.73 7.12 -16.08
C MET A 271 -9.87 7.33 -15.10
N TYR A 272 -9.56 7.19 -13.82
CA TYR A 272 -10.49 7.40 -12.71
C TYR A 272 -9.92 8.42 -11.73
N ALA A 273 -10.80 9.23 -11.14
CA ALA A 273 -10.43 10.22 -10.13
C ALA A 273 -10.44 9.57 -8.74
N TYR A 274 -9.27 9.46 -8.11
CA TYR A 274 -9.12 9.11 -6.70
C TYR A 274 -9.18 10.38 -5.84
N PRO A 275 -10.16 10.54 -4.95
CA PRO A 275 -10.37 11.79 -4.21
C PRO A 275 -9.29 12.03 -3.16
N VAL A 276 -8.76 13.25 -3.11
CA VAL A 276 -7.86 13.74 -2.06
C VAL A 276 -8.69 14.44 -0.98
N ASP A 277 -8.49 14.06 0.29
CA ASP A 277 -9.12 14.75 1.42
C ASP A 277 -8.32 16.01 1.80
N LEU A 278 -8.70 17.14 1.21
CA LEU A 278 -8.06 18.44 1.43
C LEU A 278 -8.13 18.92 2.89
N SER A 279 -8.97 18.31 3.72
CA SER A 279 -9.05 18.67 5.15
C SER A 279 -7.95 18.05 6.00
N GLN A 280 -7.33 16.98 5.52
CA GLN A 280 -6.28 16.26 6.25
C GLN A 280 -4.87 16.78 5.93
N TYR A 281 -4.63 17.17 4.68
CA TYR A 281 -3.31 17.57 4.18
C TYR A 281 -3.17 19.10 4.12
N SER A 282 -1.93 19.61 4.24
CA SER A 282 -1.67 21.05 4.11
C SER A 282 -1.71 21.53 2.65
N ALA A 283 -1.49 20.65 1.70
CA ALA A 283 -1.68 20.84 0.26
C ALA A 283 -2.11 19.53 -0.38
N PRO A 284 -2.84 19.54 -1.50
CA PRO A 284 -3.26 18.31 -2.20
C PRO A 284 -2.09 17.40 -2.56
N SER A 285 -0.98 17.99 -2.99
CA SER A 285 0.25 17.28 -3.37
C SER A 285 0.95 16.56 -2.21
N ASN A 286 0.56 16.81 -0.95
CA ASN A 286 1.05 16.07 0.22
C ASN A 286 0.29 14.77 0.47
N CYS A 287 -0.85 14.55 -0.19
CA CYS A 287 -1.53 13.26 -0.25
C CYS A 287 -0.84 12.42 -1.33
N LYS A 288 -0.15 11.38 -0.94
CA LYS A 288 0.58 10.49 -1.82
C LYS A 288 -0.02 9.09 -1.82
N ILE A 289 0.01 8.46 -2.97
CA ILE A 289 -0.22 7.02 -3.09
C ILE A 289 1.13 6.33 -2.88
N GLY A 290 1.16 5.24 -2.14
CA GLY A 290 2.37 4.42 -1.96
C GLY A 290 2.34 3.15 -2.79
N ASP A 291 1.19 2.52 -2.98
CA ASP A 291 1.00 1.37 -3.88
C ASP A 291 -0.49 1.06 -4.04
N ILE A 292 -0.82 0.22 -5.03
CA ILE A 292 -2.17 -0.28 -5.28
C ILE A 292 -2.17 -1.79 -5.52
N TYR A 293 -3.24 -2.46 -5.10
CA TYR A 293 -3.44 -3.89 -5.32
C TYR A 293 -4.89 -4.19 -5.72
N ALA A 294 -5.11 -4.93 -6.82
CA ALA A 294 -6.44 -5.32 -7.27
C ALA A 294 -6.97 -6.52 -6.47
N VAL A 295 -8.08 -6.32 -5.77
CA VAL A 295 -8.83 -7.39 -5.09
C VAL A 295 -9.72 -8.13 -6.09
N ASP A 296 -10.35 -7.37 -6.99
CA ASP A 296 -11.11 -7.84 -8.13
C ASP A 296 -11.02 -6.82 -9.30
N ASP A 297 -11.90 -6.92 -10.30
CA ASP A 297 -11.82 -6.07 -11.50
C ASP A 297 -12.14 -4.60 -11.23
N ASP A 298 -12.88 -4.29 -10.17
CA ASP A 298 -13.36 -2.94 -9.85
C ASP A 298 -12.94 -2.49 -8.44
N THR A 299 -12.36 -3.37 -7.61
CA THR A 299 -11.98 -3.08 -6.22
C THR A 299 -10.47 -3.11 -6.05
N LEU A 300 -9.90 -2.03 -5.54
CA LEU A 300 -8.49 -1.91 -5.21
C LEU A 300 -8.28 -1.76 -3.70
N LEU A 301 -7.12 -2.21 -3.21
CA LEU A 301 -6.51 -1.69 -2.00
C LEU A 301 -5.51 -0.62 -2.42
N VAL A 302 -5.45 0.49 -1.68
CA VAL A 302 -4.60 1.64 -2.00
C VAL A 302 -3.91 2.10 -0.73
N ILE A 303 -2.59 2.18 -0.73
CA ILE A 303 -1.84 2.90 0.30
C ILE A 303 -1.95 4.40 0.03
N GLU A 304 -2.55 5.13 0.96
CA GLU A 304 -2.52 6.58 1.00
C GLU A 304 -1.64 7.04 2.16
N GLN A 305 -0.65 7.85 1.87
CA GLN A 305 0.33 8.30 2.85
C GLN A 305 0.73 9.77 2.67
N GLY A 306 1.39 10.32 3.68
CA GLY A 306 1.95 11.66 3.64
C GLY A 306 1.86 12.40 4.97
N LYS A 307 2.51 13.56 5.01
CA LYS A 307 2.47 14.45 6.18
C LYS A 307 1.15 15.19 6.24
N LEU A 308 0.41 14.97 7.32
CA LEU A 308 -0.83 15.69 7.62
C LEU A 308 -0.56 17.17 7.94
N ALA A 309 -1.61 17.98 7.98
CA ALA A 309 -1.52 19.41 8.31
C ALA A 309 -0.90 19.70 9.68
N ASP A 310 -0.98 18.77 10.63
CA ASP A 310 -0.34 18.84 11.95
C ASP A 310 1.12 18.34 11.95
N LYS A 311 1.65 17.96 10.78
CA LYS A 311 2.99 17.40 10.53
C LYS A 311 3.21 15.97 11.02
N THR A 312 2.18 15.28 11.50
CA THR A 312 2.27 13.85 11.76
C THR A 312 2.26 13.07 10.44
N MET A 313 2.89 11.90 10.42
CA MET A 313 2.88 11.03 9.25
C MET A 313 1.64 10.13 9.28
N SER A 314 1.00 9.96 8.14
CA SER A 314 -0.12 9.04 7.90
C SER A 314 0.30 7.95 6.94
N ASN A 315 -0.03 6.69 7.24
CA ASN A 315 0.11 5.54 6.33
C ASN A 315 -1.14 4.68 6.49
N LYS A 316 -2.04 4.74 5.52
CA LYS A 316 -3.35 4.09 5.57
C LYS A 316 -3.60 3.24 4.34
N ILE A 317 -4.30 2.14 4.51
CA ILE A 317 -4.82 1.34 3.40
C ILE A 317 -6.31 1.59 3.29
N TYR A 318 -6.74 2.02 2.12
CA TYR A 318 -8.15 2.17 1.77
C TYR A 318 -8.58 1.04 0.83
N GLN A 319 -9.79 0.55 1.03
CA GLN A 319 -10.50 -0.19 -0.01
C GLN A 319 -11.20 0.81 -0.92
N VAL A 320 -11.00 0.68 -2.23
CA VAL A 320 -11.44 1.64 -3.24
C VAL A 320 -12.32 0.92 -4.27
N ASP A 321 -13.55 1.39 -4.45
CA ASP A 321 -14.53 0.87 -5.42
C ASP A 321 -14.58 1.78 -6.65
N LEU A 322 -14.22 1.23 -7.81
CA LEU A 322 -14.25 1.89 -9.11
C LEU A 322 -15.50 1.56 -9.92
N SER A 323 -16.36 0.65 -9.45
CA SER A 323 -17.50 0.11 -10.24
C SER A 323 -18.48 1.17 -10.74
N LYS A 324 -18.54 2.32 -10.03
CA LYS A 324 -19.39 3.45 -10.39
C LYS A 324 -18.58 4.70 -10.80
N ALA A 325 -17.24 4.63 -10.70
CA ALA A 325 -16.39 5.76 -10.99
C ALA A 325 -16.50 6.17 -12.47
N THR A 326 -16.55 7.48 -12.71
CA THR A 326 -16.61 8.01 -14.07
C THR A 326 -15.25 7.82 -14.76
N ASP A 327 -15.27 7.30 -16.00
CA ASP A 327 -14.12 7.40 -16.88
C ASP A 327 -13.92 8.86 -17.30
N ILE A 328 -12.83 9.46 -16.80
CA ILE A 328 -12.50 10.88 -17.00
C ILE A 328 -11.48 11.12 -18.12
N SER A 329 -11.18 10.12 -18.94
CA SER A 329 -10.11 10.17 -19.94
C SER A 329 -10.21 11.35 -20.90
N ASP A 330 -11.42 11.62 -21.41
CA ASP A 330 -11.68 12.67 -22.39
C ASP A 330 -12.44 13.89 -21.81
N MET A 331 -12.57 13.96 -20.47
CA MET A 331 -13.37 14.97 -19.82
C MET A 331 -12.59 16.28 -19.61
N THR A 332 -13.32 17.39 -19.76
CA THR A 332 -12.83 18.74 -19.50
C THR A 332 -13.94 19.59 -18.88
N VAL A 333 -13.56 20.60 -18.09
CA VAL A 333 -14.47 21.64 -17.61
C VAL A 333 -14.07 22.97 -18.24
N ASP A 334 -15.01 23.63 -18.95
CA ASP A 334 -14.78 24.87 -19.70
C ASP A 334 -13.58 24.80 -20.66
N GLY A 335 -13.32 23.60 -21.23
CA GLY A 335 -12.20 23.34 -22.15
C GLY A 335 -10.84 23.26 -21.48
N LYS A 336 -10.78 23.14 -20.15
CA LYS A 336 -9.57 22.91 -19.36
C LYS A 336 -9.56 21.51 -18.74
N ALA A 337 -8.40 21.06 -18.31
CA ALA A 337 -8.26 19.82 -17.54
C ALA A 337 -9.07 19.89 -16.23
N LEU A 338 -9.54 18.72 -15.76
CA LEU A 338 -10.39 18.63 -14.57
C LEU A 338 -9.68 19.10 -13.30
N GLU A 339 -8.35 19.07 -13.26
CA GLU A 339 -7.51 19.53 -12.15
C GLU A 339 -7.70 21.01 -11.81
N TYR A 340 -8.20 21.81 -12.75
CA TYR A 340 -8.53 23.22 -12.50
C TYR A 340 -9.85 23.42 -11.77
N ALA A 341 -10.70 22.40 -11.68
CA ALA A 341 -12.02 22.47 -11.07
C ALA A 341 -12.01 21.96 -9.63
N SER A 342 -12.81 22.58 -8.78
CA SER A 342 -13.07 22.11 -7.43
C SER A 342 -13.97 20.88 -7.40
N ALA A 343 -13.97 20.13 -6.31
CA ALA A 343 -14.86 18.99 -6.12
C ALA A 343 -16.36 19.37 -6.24
N GLU A 344 -16.74 20.60 -5.82
CA GLU A 344 -18.13 21.10 -5.94
C GLU A 344 -18.52 21.32 -7.42
N GLU A 345 -17.58 21.80 -8.24
CA GLU A 345 -17.81 22.00 -9.68
C GLU A 345 -17.88 20.68 -10.45
N LEU A 346 -17.19 19.64 -9.98
CA LEU A 346 -17.16 18.32 -10.62
C LEU A 346 -18.31 17.40 -10.19
N GLN A 347 -18.98 17.64 -9.06
CA GLN A 347 -19.90 16.71 -8.39
C GLN A 347 -21.08 16.22 -9.23
N ASP A 348 -21.54 17.02 -10.22
CA ASP A 348 -22.67 16.67 -11.06
C ASP A 348 -22.28 15.83 -12.29
N ASP A 349 -21.01 15.87 -12.71
CA ASP A 349 -20.51 15.24 -13.94
C ASP A 349 -19.51 14.10 -13.67
N VAL A 350 -18.81 14.12 -12.52
CA VAL A 350 -17.77 13.14 -12.16
C VAL A 350 -18.14 12.40 -10.88
N VAL A 351 -18.29 11.10 -11.00
CA VAL A 351 -18.34 10.20 -9.84
C VAL A 351 -16.91 9.78 -9.53
N PHE A 352 -16.39 10.24 -8.39
CA PHE A 352 -15.09 9.84 -7.89
C PHE A 352 -15.10 8.38 -7.44
N ALA A 353 -13.91 7.75 -7.36
CA ALA A 353 -13.74 6.48 -6.71
C ALA A 353 -14.25 6.54 -5.25
N GLU A 354 -15.06 5.57 -4.84
CA GLU A 354 -15.50 5.46 -3.44
C GLU A 354 -14.37 4.82 -2.62
N LYS A 355 -13.92 5.45 -1.51
CA LYS A 355 -12.88 4.90 -0.65
C LYS A 355 -13.35 4.72 0.79
N GLU A 356 -13.04 3.59 1.37
CA GLU A 356 -13.31 3.24 2.76
C GLU A 356 -12.00 2.86 3.46
N LEU A 357 -11.76 3.41 4.65
CA LEU A 357 -10.57 3.07 5.43
C LEU A 357 -10.62 1.60 5.86
N LEU A 358 -9.65 0.82 5.41
CA LEU A 358 -9.51 -0.59 5.79
C LEU A 358 -8.55 -0.75 6.97
N LEU A 359 -7.42 -0.05 6.97
CA LEU A 359 -6.34 -0.25 7.93
C LEU A 359 -5.53 1.04 8.10
N ASP A 360 -5.32 1.49 9.34
CA ASP A 360 -4.32 2.51 9.66
C ASP A 360 -3.08 1.77 10.19
N LEU A 361 -1.97 1.78 9.42
CA LEU A 361 -0.77 1.03 9.75
C LEU A 361 -0.15 1.50 11.08
N ARG A 362 -0.32 2.79 11.42
CA ARG A 362 0.19 3.38 12.66
C ARG A 362 -0.46 2.78 13.90
N ASP A 363 -1.72 2.35 13.82
CA ASP A 363 -2.44 1.70 14.93
C ASP A 363 -1.84 0.32 15.28
N TYR A 364 -1.09 -0.28 14.35
CA TYR A 364 -0.45 -1.59 14.50
C TYR A 364 1.06 -1.50 14.78
N GLY A 365 1.58 -0.29 14.97
CA GLY A 365 2.98 -0.07 15.34
C GLY A 365 3.93 0.21 14.16
N TRP A 366 3.40 0.47 12.97
CA TRP A 366 4.19 0.95 11.84
C TRP A 366 4.84 2.30 12.18
N THR A 367 6.16 2.40 12.03
CA THR A 367 6.92 3.62 12.34
C THR A 367 7.61 4.25 11.14
N ALA A 368 7.81 3.48 10.07
CA ALA A 368 8.46 3.95 8.86
C ALA A 368 7.75 5.16 8.24
N GLU A 369 8.50 6.06 7.61
CA GLU A 369 7.92 7.20 6.90
C GLU A 369 7.14 6.71 5.67
N LYS A 370 7.74 5.79 4.90
CA LYS A 370 7.21 5.28 3.64
C LYS A 370 6.60 3.89 3.81
N ALA A 371 5.46 3.66 3.16
CA ALA A 371 4.83 2.36 2.94
C ALA A 371 4.59 2.26 1.43
N GLU A 372 5.44 1.56 0.70
CA GLU A 372 5.51 1.67 -0.76
C GLU A 372 5.31 0.34 -1.50
N GLY A 373 5.08 -0.76 -0.78
CA GLY A 373 4.66 -1.98 -1.44
C GLY A 373 3.48 -2.64 -0.74
N LEU A 374 2.50 -3.11 -1.52
CA LEU A 374 1.23 -3.66 -1.06
C LEU A 374 0.81 -4.87 -1.87
N CYS A 375 0.54 -5.99 -1.22
CA CYS A 375 -0.15 -7.11 -1.88
C CYS A 375 -0.99 -7.92 -0.91
N MET A 376 -1.85 -8.78 -1.44
CA MET A 376 -2.51 -9.83 -0.65
C MET A 376 -1.79 -11.16 -0.84
N VAL A 377 -1.50 -11.84 0.27
CA VAL A 377 -1.03 -13.23 0.29
C VAL A 377 -2.19 -14.18 0.04
N ASP A 378 -3.30 -13.90 0.68
CA ASP A 378 -4.60 -14.56 0.51
C ASP A 378 -5.72 -13.57 0.89
N LYS A 379 -6.98 -14.01 0.84
CA LYS A 379 -8.16 -13.16 1.13
C LYS A 379 -8.18 -12.55 2.55
N ASN A 380 -7.34 -13.03 3.47
CA ASN A 380 -7.31 -12.60 4.85
C ASN A 380 -5.96 -11.97 5.26
N THR A 381 -4.94 -12.02 4.40
CA THR A 381 -3.58 -11.62 4.74
C THR A 381 -3.07 -10.57 3.76
N ILE A 382 -2.81 -9.37 4.25
CA ILE A 382 -2.20 -8.27 3.51
C ILE A 382 -0.71 -8.24 3.87
N ALA A 383 0.16 -8.02 2.89
CA ALA A 383 1.57 -7.74 3.10
C ALA A 383 1.91 -6.31 2.67
N VAL A 384 2.75 -5.63 3.46
CA VAL A 384 3.22 -4.27 3.21
C VAL A 384 4.72 -4.22 3.44
N ILE A 385 5.47 -3.55 2.57
CA ILE A 385 6.90 -3.31 2.74
C ILE A 385 7.20 -1.81 2.80
N ASN A 386 8.24 -1.41 3.55
CA ASN A 386 8.72 -0.02 3.55
C ASN A 386 9.95 0.14 2.66
N ASP A 387 10.06 1.29 2.01
CA ASP A 387 11.34 1.76 1.48
C ASP A 387 12.12 2.50 2.58
N ASN A 388 13.43 2.20 2.69
CA ASN A 388 14.34 2.82 3.65
C ASN A 388 15.52 3.56 2.97
N ASP A 389 15.34 3.95 1.71
CA ASP A 389 16.32 4.74 0.95
C ASP A 389 17.73 4.08 0.93
N PHE A 390 17.83 2.76 0.67
CA PHE A 390 19.09 2.00 0.68
C PHE A 390 19.88 2.11 1.99
N GLY A 391 19.23 2.46 3.09
CA GLY A 391 19.89 2.65 4.38
C GLY A 391 20.80 3.88 4.43
N ILE A 392 20.57 4.88 3.58
CA ILE A 392 21.35 6.12 3.53
C ILE A 392 20.50 7.36 3.78
N VAL A 393 21.14 8.40 4.27
CA VAL A 393 20.56 9.76 4.39
C VAL A 393 21.58 10.79 3.97
N THR A 394 21.11 11.96 3.54
CA THR A 394 21.96 13.12 3.30
C THR A 394 22.41 13.72 4.63
N VAL A 395 23.70 13.98 4.77
CA VAL A 395 24.28 14.69 5.91
C VAL A 395 24.83 16.03 5.43
N THR A 396 24.27 17.12 5.97
CA THR A 396 24.71 18.50 5.69
C THR A 396 25.47 19.05 6.90
N GLU A 397 26.70 19.49 6.70
CA GLU A 397 27.52 20.13 7.72
C GLU A 397 27.69 21.62 7.38
N ASP A 398 27.08 22.51 8.15
CA ASP A 398 27.29 23.97 8.11
C ASP A 398 27.51 24.48 9.53
N ALA A 399 28.73 24.97 9.80
CA ALA A 399 29.09 25.50 11.13
C ALA A 399 28.27 26.71 11.56
N ALA A 400 27.61 27.40 10.64
CA ALA A 400 26.77 28.57 10.89
C ALA A 400 25.29 28.21 11.10
N ASN A 401 24.87 26.98 10.74
CA ASN A 401 23.48 26.55 10.79
C ASN A 401 23.39 25.05 11.15
N GLU A 402 23.00 24.74 12.38
CA GLU A 402 22.89 23.36 12.87
C GLU A 402 21.73 22.59 12.21
N ASP A 403 20.71 23.29 11.71
CA ASP A 403 19.55 22.71 11.01
C ASP A 403 19.68 22.89 9.48
N ALA A 404 20.91 22.79 8.95
CA ALA A 404 21.16 22.98 7.52
C ALA A 404 20.56 21.86 6.69
N ASP A 405 19.76 22.22 5.69
CA ASP A 405 19.31 21.35 4.61
C ASP A 405 20.07 21.69 3.34
N ILE A 406 20.71 20.71 2.71
CA ILE A 406 21.54 20.92 1.52
C ILE A 406 20.74 21.48 0.34
N THR A 407 19.45 21.21 0.26
CA THR A 407 18.55 21.69 -0.81
C THR A 407 18.33 23.21 -0.76
N ASP A 408 18.64 23.86 0.38
CA ASP A 408 18.63 25.32 0.51
C ASP A 408 19.83 26.00 -0.15
N TYR A 409 20.86 25.24 -0.52
CA TYR A 409 22.12 25.77 -1.04
C TYR A 409 22.17 25.64 -2.57
N VAL A 410 22.99 26.51 -3.17
CA VAL A 410 23.34 26.47 -4.59
C VAL A 410 24.82 26.17 -4.70
N TYR A 411 25.18 25.17 -5.50
CA TYR A 411 26.55 24.84 -5.84
C TYR A 411 26.89 25.37 -7.23
N ASP A 412 27.83 26.29 -7.33
CA ASP A 412 28.34 26.78 -8.61
C ASP A 412 29.42 25.84 -9.13
N ALA A 413 29.11 25.10 -10.18
CA ALA A 413 30.00 24.13 -10.81
C ALA A 413 31.25 24.73 -11.44
N ALA A 414 31.24 26.01 -11.81
CA ALA A 414 32.39 26.69 -12.40
C ALA A 414 33.44 27.09 -11.35
N THR A 415 32.99 27.44 -10.14
CA THR A 415 33.87 27.91 -9.06
C THR A 415 34.08 26.87 -7.97
N GLY A 416 33.22 25.84 -7.89
CA GLY A 416 33.23 24.86 -6.81
C GLY A 416 32.83 25.44 -5.44
N THR A 417 31.99 26.48 -5.43
CA THR A 417 31.58 27.17 -4.21
C THR A 417 30.10 27.08 -3.95
N PHE A 418 29.73 27.13 -2.66
CA PHE A 418 28.34 27.14 -2.24
C PHE A 418 27.86 28.55 -1.89
N THR A 419 26.57 28.78 -2.16
CA THR A 419 25.85 29.96 -1.68
C THR A 419 24.51 29.56 -1.08
N LYS A 420 24.05 30.31 -0.06
CA LYS A 420 22.67 30.27 0.46
C LYS A 420 22.12 31.69 0.44
N ASP A 421 20.98 31.90 -0.20
CA ASP A 421 20.38 33.24 -0.39
C ASP A 421 21.35 34.26 -1.01
N GLY A 422 22.19 33.79 -1.96
CA GLY A 422 23.21 34.63 -2.62
C GLY A 422 24.42 34.98 -1.75
N THR A 423 24.55 34.42 -0.55
CA THR A 423 25.69 34.60 0.34
C THR A 423 26.57 33.36 0.33
N ALA A 424 27.91 33.57 0.24
CA ALA A 424 28.85 32.44 0.25
C ALA A 424 28.71 31.63 1.55
N ALA A 425 28.67 30.33 1.43
CA ALA A 425 28.53 29.39 2.53
C ALA A 425 29.70 28.38 2.54
N ASP A 426 30.13 27.97 3.74
CA ASP A 426 31.09 26.88 3.95
C ASP A 426 30.34 25.63 4.42
N VAL A 427 29.74 24.95 3.45
CA VAL A 427 28.91 23.76 3.68
C VAL A 427 29.57 22.53 3.07
N LYS A 428 29.37 21.38 3.70
CA LYS A 428 29.75 20.07 3.16
C LYS A 428 28.54 19.17 3.12
N VAL A 429 28.48 18.35 2.08
CA VAL A 429 27.49 17.30 1.93
C VAL A 429 28.18 15.93 1.91
N SER A 430 27.58 14.98 2.56
CA SER A 430 28.01 13.58 2.57
C SER A 430 26.79 12.68 2.79
N ILE A 431 26.97 11.37 2.61
CA ILE A 431 25.93 10.39 2.98
C ILE A 431 26.22 9.84 4.38
N GLY A 432 25.17 9.59 5.14
CA GLY A 432 25.18 8.93 6.44
C GLY A 432 24.30 7.69 6.44
N GLU A 433 24.31 6.95 7.53
CA GLU A 433 23.47 5.76 7.71
C GLU A 433 22.05 6.18 8.10
N ASN A 434 21.05 5.68 7.35
CA ASN A 434 19.66 5.65 7.78
C ASN A 434 19.47 4.45 8.71
N THR A 435 19.01 4.70 9.93
CA THR A 435 18.79 3.66 10.93
C THR A 435 17.41 3.03 10.87
N GLU A 436 16.56 3.47 9.96
CA GLU A 436 15.25 2.87 9.74
C GLU A 436 15.42 1.47 9.13
N PRO A 437 14.89 0.41 9.76
CA PRO A 437 15.02 -0.94 9.22
C PRO A 437 14.15 -1.11 7.97
N ALA A 438 14.66 -1.83 6.96
CA ALA A 438 13.82 -2.39 5.92
C ALA A 438 12.98 -3.53 6.52
N GLN A 439 11.66 -3.45 6.40
CA GLN A 439 10.73 -4.42 6.99
C GLN A 439 9.62 -4.79 6.00
N ILE A 440 9.27 -6.08 5.97
CA ILE A 440 8.00 -6.52 5.41
C ILE A 440 7.07 -6.90 6.54
N TRP A 441 5.84 -6.40 6.49
CA TRP A 441 4.81 -6.65 7.48
C TRP A 441 3.72 -7.52 6.89
N THR A 442 3.14 -8.39 7.71
CA THR A 442 1.89 -9.10 7.38
C THR A 442 0.80 -8.69 8.35
N PHE A 443 -0.38 -8.40 7.82
CA PHE A 443 -1.60 -8.08 8.57
C PHE A 443 -2.60 -9.19 8.28
N GLN A 444 -2.75 -10.11 9.21
CA GLN A 444 -3.70 -11.20 9.09
C GLN A 444 -5.01 -10.81 9.75
N LYS A 445 -6.11 -10.83 8.98
CA LYS A 445 -7.44 -10.57 9.50
C LYS A 445 -7.74 -11.61 10.58
N THR A 446 -8.02 -11.13 11.79
CA THR A 446 -8.47 -12.01 12.87
C THR A 446 -9.85 -12.50 12.49
N GLU A 447 -10.03 -13.82 12.43
CA GLU A 447 -11.39 -14.33 12.41
C GLU A 447 -12.06 -13.78 13.66
N GLU A 448 -13.16 -13.03 13.49
CA GLU A 448 -14.03 -12.84 14.65
C GLU A 448 -14.23 -14.22 15.26
N PRO A 449 -13.98 -14.41 16.59
CA PRO A 449 -14.29 -15.68 17.22
C PRO A 449 -15.73 -15.95 16.85
N ALA A 450 -15.95 -17.05 16.09
CA ALA A 450 -17.26 -17.40 15.55
C ALA A 450 -18.25 -17.16 16.69
N ALA A 451 -19.14 -16.16 16.56
CA ALA A 451 -19.96 -15.66 17.66
C ALA A 451 -20.53 -16.89 18.32
N GLU A 452 -20.19 -17.13 19.61
CA GLU A 452 -20.52 -18.40 20.27
C GLU A 452 -22.00 -18.64 20.01
N THR A 453 -22.28 -19.62 19.13
CA THR A 453 -23.65 -19.87 18.68
C THR A 453 -24.49 -20.15 19.90
N SER A 454 -25.25 -19.16 20.34
CA SER A 454 -26.10 -19.29 21.53
C SER A 454 -27.40 -19.90 21.11
N TYR A 455 -27.67 -21.10 21.61
CA TYR A 455 -28.94 -21.77 21.39
C TYR A 455 -29.86 -21.46 22.57
N ILE A 456 -31.01 -20.88 22.27
CA ILE A 456 -32.01 -20.53 23.29
C ILE A 456 -33.21 -21.49 23.27
N SER A 457 -33.78 -21.74 24.44
CA SER A 457 -35.07 -22.41 24.54
C SER A 457 -36.19 -21.49 24.05
N ILE A 458 -36.99 -21.95 23.09
CA ILE A 458 -38.10 -21.16 22.53
C ILE A 458 -39.05 -20.66 23.63
N ARG A 459 -39.22 -21.42 24.70
CA ARG A 459 -40.07 -21.03 25.83
C ARG A 459 -39.56 -19.81 26.60
N ASN A 460 -38.27 -19.53 26.51
CA ASN A 460 -37.63 -18.43 27.24
C ASN A 460 -37.26 -17.25 26.35
N GLY A 461 -37.02 -17.49 25.05
CA GLY A 461 -36.32 -16.52 24.19
C GLY A 461 -37.18 -15.79 23.19
N VAL A 462 -38.42 -16.26 22.90
CA VAL A 462 -39.15 -15.80 21.70
C VAL A 462 -40.50 -15.14 21.97
N LEU A 463 -40.78 -14.76 23.17
CA LEU A 463 -41.99 -13.98 23.48
C LEU A 463 -41.98 -12.60 22.89
N GLN A 464 -40.77 -12.03 22.77
CA GLN A 464 -40.55 -10.74 22.17
C GLN A 464 -39.20 -10.79 21.46
N ALA A 465 -39.20 -10.53 20.14
CA ALA A 465 -37.98 -10.38 19.38
C ALA A 465 -37.25 -9.12 19.84
N GLN A 466 -35.97 -9.24 20.19
CA GLN A 466 -35.18 -8.16 20.82
C GLN A 466 -35.00 -6.98 19.91
N GLU A 467 -34.71 -7.24 18.63
CA GLU A 467 -34.45 -6.17 17.64
C GLU A 467 -35.73 -5.46 17.17
N SER A 468 -36.79 -6.19 16.83
CA SER A 468 -38.02 -5.60 16.30
C SER A 468 -39.05 -5.19 17.37
N GLY A 469 -38.89 -5.68 18.59
CA GLY A 469 -39.87 -5.49 19.66
C GLY A 469 -41.23 -6.18 19.43
N LYS A 470 -41.37 -6.96 18.36
CA LYS A 470 -42.60 -7.71 18.04
C LYS A 470 -42.81 -8.83 19.04
N THR A 471 -44.05 -9.11 19.35
CA THR A 471 -44.44 -10.21 20.24
C THR A 471 -45.05 -11.37 19.47
N TYR A 472 -44.78 -12.58 19.94
CA TYR A 472 -45.27 -13.83 19.36
C TYR A 472 -45.95 -14.70 20.41
N GLY A 473 -47.10 -15.26 20.07
CA GLY A 473 -47.68 -16.35 20.82
C GLY A 473 -46.91 -17.64 20.49
N VAL A 474 -46.64 -18.45 21.50
CA VAL A 474 -45.91 -19.72 21.35
C VAL A 474 -46.82 -20.88 21.74
N ASP A 475 -46.97 -21.85 20.84
CA ASP A 475 -47.69 -23.10 21.08
C ASP A 475 -46.88 -24.30 20.54
N PHE A 476 -47.20 -25.50 21.00
CA PHE A 476 -46.45 -26.73 20.67
C PHE A 476 -47.41 -27.80 20.17
N ASP A 477 -47.30 -28.17 18.91
CA ASP A 477 -47.99 -29.31 18.28
C ASP A 477 -47.07 -30.56 18.34
N SER A 478 -47.21 -31.35 19.39
CA SER A 478 -46.38 -32.53 19.60
C SER A 478 -46.68 -33.66 18.61
N GLU A 479 -47.87 -33.71 18.00
CA GLU A 479 -48.23 -34.74 17.01
C GLU A 479 -47.52 -34.44 15.69
N LYS A 480 -47.41 -33.16 15.33
CA LYS A 480 -46.70 -32.70 14.13
C LYS A 480 -45.24 -32.35 14.37
N GLN A 481 -44.79 -32.40 15.62
CA GLN A 481 -43.44 -31.93 16.02
C GLN A 481 -43.19 -30.51 15.54
N GLN A 482 -44.09 -29.59 15.88
CA GLN A 482 -44.00 -28.18 15.49
C GLN A 482 -44.02 -27.26 16.72
N VAL A 483 -43.16 -26.24 16.68
CA VAL A 483 -43.26 -25.03 17.49
C VAL A 483 -44.00 -24.00 16.66
N VAL A 484 -45.17 -23.60 17.12
CA VAL A 484 -46.04 -22.68 16.37
C VAL A 484 -45.91 -21.28 16.96
N LEU A 485 -45.46 -20.35 16.14
CA LEU A 485 -45.35 -18.92 16.45
C LEU A 485 -46.49 -18.18 15.76
N THR A 486 -47.17 -17.30 16.50
CA THR A 486 -48.26 -16.46 15.96
C THR A 486 -47.96 -15.01 16.25
N THR A 487 -47.81 -14.18 15.23
CA THR A 487 -47.56 -12.75 15.37
C THR A 487 -48.66 -12.07 16.17
N GLY A 488 -48.30 -11.30 17.21
CA GLY A 488 -49.22 -10.60 18.08
C GLY A 488 -50.01 -11.53 19.05
N GLY A 489 -49.69 -12.83 19.04
CA GLY A 489 -50.25 -13.77 19.99
C GLY A 489 -49.69 -13.61 21.40
N THR A 490 -50.27 -14.35 22.35
CA THR A 490 -49.82 -14.38 23.77
C THR A 490 -49.10 -15.68 24.06
N TYR A 491 -48.04 -15.58 24.83
CA TYR A 491 -47.32 -16.75 25.34
C TYR A 491 -48.16 -17.45 26.45
N THR A 492 -48.21 -18.77 26.37
CA THR A 492 -48.84 -19.58 27.39
C THR A 492 -47.78 -20.25 28.24
N ALA A 493 -47.64 -19.80 29.48
CA ALA A 493 -46.69 -20.38 30.44
C ALA A 493 -46.97 -21.86 30.67
N THR A 494 -45.93 -22.69 30.61
CA THR A 494 -46.02 -24.14 30.77
C THR A 494 -45.43 -24.63 32.11
N GLY A 495 -44.87 -23.71 32.90
CA GLY A 495 -44.21 -23.98 34.18
C GLY A 495 -42.80 -24.58 34.06
N LYS A 496 -42.23 -24.54 32.86
CA LYS A 496 -40.87 -25.04 32.56
C LYS A 496 -39.94 -23.96 31.97
N GLU A 497 -40.40 -22.73 31.96
CA GLU A 497 -39.73 -21.61 31.26
C GLU A 497 -38.35 -21.31 31.82
N ASP A 498 -38.17 -21.45 33.11
CA ASP A 498 -36.94 -21.05 33.79
C ASP A 498 -35.97 -22.20 34.06
N THR A 499 -36.28 -23.42 33.59
CA THR A 499 -35.48 -24.60 33.91
C THR A 499 -34.23 -24.74 33.03
N GLN A 500 -34.27 -24.23 31.81
CA GLN A 500 -33.12 -24.25 30.91
C GLN A 500 -33.24 -23.12 29.88
N LYS A 501 -32.24 -22.25 29.80
CA LYS A 501 -32.31 -21.00 29.06
C LYS A 501 -31.44 -20.99 27.79
N THR A 502 -30.22 -21.51 27.88
CA THR A 502 -29.23 -21.52 26.78
C THR A 502 -28.43 -22.81 26.77
N LEU A 503 -27.96 -23.22 25.61
CA LEU A 503 -27.01 -24.30 25.39
C LEU A 503 -25.92 -23.83 24.44
N THR A 504 -24.69 -24.33 24.63
CA THR A 504 -23.56 -24.09 23.75
C THR A 504 -23.31 -25.26 22.78
N GLU A 505 -23.77 -26.48 23.15
CA GLU A 505 -23.63 -27.68 22.32
C GLU A 505 -24.99 -28.40 22.27
N VAL A 506 -25.48 -28.64 21.06
CA VAL A 506 -26.83 -29.18 20.83
C VAL A 506 -26.89 -30.52 20.11
N GLY A 507 -25.78 -31.02 19.56
CA GLY A 507 -25.74 -32.27 18.80
C GLY A 507 -26.49 -32.21 17.45
N GLU A 508 -27.19 -33.28 17.05
CA GLU A 508 -27.92 -33.33 15.79
C GLU A 508 -29.31 -32.67 15.90
N ALA A 509 -29.72 -32.03 14.78
CA ALA A 509 -31.05 -31.42 14.69
C ALA A 509 -32.16 -32.47 14.81
N SER A 510 -33.23 -32.12 15.50
CA SER A 510 -34.40 -32.98 15.62
C SER A 510 -35.35 -32.86 14.42
N ALA A 511 -36.39 -33.66 14.42
CA ALA A 511 -37.47 -33.56 13.44
C ALA A 511 -38.44 -32.40 13.66
N TRP A 512 -38.30 -31.68 14.79
CA TRP A 512 -39.14 -30.52 15.12
C TRP A 512 -38.86 -29.35 14.15
N LYS A 513 -39.93 -28.60 13.82
CA LYS A 513 -39.86 -27.41 12.95
C LYS A 513 -40.51 -26.22 13.64
N ILE A 514 -40.03 -25.02 13.30
CA ILE A 514 -40.69 -23.78 13.65
C ILE A 514 -41.66 -23.39 12.55
N VAL A 515 -42.85 -23.02 12.91
CA VAL A 515 -43.89 -22.53 11.98
C VAL A 515 -44.35 -21.15 12.45
N LEU A 516 -44.12 -20.11 11.67
CA LEU A 516 -44.56 -18.74 11.91
C LEU A 516 -45.76 -18.43 11.03
N ASP A 517 -46.92 -18.15 11.66
CA ASP A 517 -48.19 -17.83 11.00
C ASP A 517 -48.54 -18.81 9.86
N GLY A 518 -48.27 -20.10 10.10
CA GLY A 518 -48.55 -21.20 9.15
C GLY A 518 -47.45 -21.49 8.13
N THR A 519 -46.34 -20.71 8.13
CA THR A 519 -45.18 -20.91 7.24
C THR A 519 -44.02 -21.53 8.01
N ALA A 520 -43.46 -22.65 7.53
CA ALA A 520 -42.29 -23.25 8.13
C ALA A 520 -41.04 -22.39 7.90
N LEU A 521 -40.29 -22.15 8.96
CA LEU A 521 -39.00 -21.50 8.92
C LEU A 521 -37.90 -22.54 8.70
N ASP A 522 -36.90 -22.22 7.90
CA ASP A 522 -35.72 -23.07 7.64
C ASP A 522 -34.66 -22.86 8.75
N ILE A 523 -35.05 -23.16 9.98
CA ILE A 523 -34.18 -23.04 11.15
C ILE A 523 -34.14 -24.40 11.85
N PRO A 524 -32.94 -24.99 12.03
CA PRO A 524 -32.79 -26.26 12.75
C PRO A 524 -33.30 -26.14 14.19
N VAL A 525 -34.09 -27.14 14.66
CA VAL A 525 -34.58 -27.24 16.02
C VAL A 525 -33.93 -28.43 16.72
N TYR A 526 -33.39 -28.21 17.88
CA TYR A 526 -32.73 -29.22 18.70
C TYR A 526 -33.63 -29.54 19.91
N HIS A 527 -34.07 -30.79 20.03
CA HIS A 527 -34.96 -31.21 21.11
C HIS A 527 -34.18 -31.93 22.19
N ILE A 528 -33.96 -31.29 23.34
CA ILE A 528 -33.10 -31.78 24.42
C ILE A 528 -33.85 -31.70 25.75
N ASN A 529 -33.96 -32.81 26.44
CA ASN A 529 -34.59 -32.90 27.74
C ASN A 529 -36.03 -32.33 27.80
N GLY A 530 -36.78 -32.45 26.69
CA GLY A 530 -38.15 -31.95 26.59
C GLY A 530 -38.26 -30.45 26.24
N TYR A 531 -37.16 -29.81 25.86
CA TYR A 531 -37.12 -28.43 25.40
C TYR A 531 -36.66 -28.35 23.95
N ASN A 532 -37.18 -27.36 23.19
CA ASN A 532 -36.78 -27.05 21.84
C ASN A 532 -35.82 -25.87 21.86
N TYR A 533 -34.59 -26.08 21.44
CA TYR A 533 -33.54 -25.08 21.29
C TYR A 533 -33.34 -24.72 19.86
N VAL A 534 -33.02 -23.47 19.60
CA VAL A 534 -32.72 -22.93 18.28
C VAL A 534 -31.55 -21.95 18.37
N ASP A 535 -30.85 -21.76 17.30
CA ASP A 535 -29.89 -20.69 17.15
C ASP A 535 -30.58 -19.34 17.36
N GLN A 536 -30.09 -18.55 18.30
CA GLN A 536 -30.71 -17.28 18.67
C GLN A 536 -30.67 -16.27 17.56
N GLN A 537 -29.53 -16.14 16.85
CA GLN A 537 -29.36 -15.18 15.78
C GLN A 537 -30.23 -15.54 14.57
N ALA A 538 -30.25 -16.82 14.17
CA ALA A 538 -31.09 -17.30 13.09
C ALA A 538 -32.59 -17.06 13.36
N LEU A 539 -33.01 -17.26 14.62
CA LEU A 539 -34.39 -16.98 15.00
C LEU A 539 -34.71 -15.49 14.98
N GLU A 540 -33.88 -14.64 15.58
CA GLU A 540 -34.08 -13.18 15.58
C GLU A 540 -34.14 -12.62 14.17
N ALA A 541 -33.24 -13.06 13.27
CA ALA A 541 -33.24 -12.66 11.86
C ALA A 541 -34.55 -13.07 11.14
N ALA A 542 -35.13 -14.25 11.48
CA ALA A 542 -36.39 -14.68 10.89
C ALA A 542 -37.62 -13.98 11.48
N LEU A 543 -37.50 -13.38 12.67
CA LEU A 543 -38.57 -12.65 13.35
C LEU A 543 -38.52 -11.12 13.16
N ALA A 544 -37.41 -10.59 12.60
CA ALA A 544 -37.25 -9.16 12.30
C ALA A 544 -38.21 -8.72 11.18
#